data_4c178a3e0edf5ec00407fd8ee3f1a549
#
_entry.id   4c178a3e0edf5ec00407fd8ee3f1a549
#
_cell.length_a   1.000
_cell.length_b   1.000
_cell.length_c   1.000
_cell.angle_alpha   90.00
_cell.angle_beta   90.00
_cell.angle_gamma   90.00
#
_symmetry.space_group_name_H-M   'P 1'
#
loop_
_entity.id
_entity.type
_entity.pdbx_description
1 polymer ?
#
loop_
_entity_poly.entity_id
_entity_poly.type
_entity_poly.pdbx_seq_one_letter_code
_entity_poly.pdbx_strand_id
1 'polypeptide(L)'
;MPDIFLSYSSSDREIAERIQAKLAEEGFDVFWDQSTPPGMDWDTWIREKLRDSRCVLVLWSKVSVASPNVRHEAMIGRDRSKLLPVMVDDLQPTDFPMGLFLVQAMKIGRTKKSLAAQWPKLLEEVRAKVAAHVPAGEARPDPVKKPRRSRPFWRRPLVLGGAFAAALLVVLALNFQSLRILLDSSQPPVPAASVEAARGSERLARERVVRSADEALTSGRQAVGTSWVWLVGQQISSAPEEARGIAPNFFRYLSSVENPECGCFFTEDIPHAVGNGWVIIAYSLYRQPLPLKFVQTVLASQSSEGWWPISFTATRDSSNAATHSTALLTIALSHARDAGIVPAELRAAVNNSISRGVTWLNRGPEDGSTWSDYPNNERRVENIMFAAMATVATRVAGQPEGRAASAFRRAVTALPGPIESFPSNSYVELSNGERFVDQYRHPTSPWVGAAAVVSYSGGSLTERRTLRQIIRNWIAIDIGDERLLRQDWITGETLFLRRITLPMLLEQGG
;
A
#
# COMPACT_ATOMS: atom_id res chain seq x y z
N MET A 1 -12.04 25.81 14.93
CA MET A 1 -11.53 24.43 14.73
C MET A 1 -11.85 23.67 15.99
N PRO A 2 -12.54 22.52 15.94
CA PRO A 2 -12.85 21.78 17.15
C PRO A 2 -11.56 21.24 17.78
N ASP A 3 -11.50 21.22 19.11
CA ASP A 3 -10.40 20.61 19.83
C ASP A 3 -10.49 19.07 19.74
N ILE A 4 -11.73 18.56 19.83
CA ILE A 4 -12.00 17.12 19.90
C ILE A 4 -13.07 16.75 18.89
N PHE A 5 -12.81 15.69 18.12
CA PHE A 5 -13.81 14.96 17.36
C PHE A 5 -14.20 13.71 18.16
N LEU A 6 -15.47 13.59 18.57
CA LEU A 6 -16.00 12.47 19.32
C LEU A 6 -16.72 11.50 18.39
N SER A 7 -16.10 10.33 18.14
CA SER A 7 -16.61 9.25 17.30
C SER A 7 -17.28 8.16 18.15
N TYR A 8 -18.49 7.75 17.78
CA TYR A 8 -19.25 6.73 18.51
C TYR A 8 -20.33 6.08 17.62
N SER A 9 -20.84 4.93 18.00
CA SER A 9 -22.03 4.33 17.38
C SER A 9 -23.31 4.97 17.94
N SER A 10 -24.34 5.13 17.11
CA SER A 10 -25.65 5.67 17.54
C SER A 10 -26.22 4.99 18.77
N SER A 11 -25.94 3.69 18.96
CA SER A 11 -26.29 2.93 20.17
C SER A 11 -25.56 3.38 21.44
N ASP A 12 -24.49 4.15 21.31
CA ASP A 12 -23.66 4.63 22.42
C ASP A 12 -23.93 6.11 22.73
N ARG A 13 -25.00 6.69 22.15
CA ARG A 13 -25.33 8.11 22.26
C ARG A 13 -25.38 8.62 23.71
N GLU A 14 -26.00 7.91 24.61
CA GLU A 14 -26.15 8.33 26.02
C GLU A 14 -24.79 8.51 26.72
N ILE A 15 -23.82 7.61 26.50
CA ILE A 15 -22.47 7.75 27.07
C ILE A 15 -21.67 8.84 26.34
N ALA A 16 -21.86 9.00 25.03
CA ALA A 16 -21.23 10.05 24.25
C ALA A 16 -21.67 11.46 24.72
N GLU A 17 -22.97 11.66 24.96
CA GLU A 17 -23.53 12.90 25.51
C GLU A 17 -22.92 13.26 26.86
N ARG A 18 -22.78 12.30 27.76
CA ARG A 18 -22.15 12.51 29.07
C ARG A 18 -20.68 12.91 28.97
N ILE A 19 -19.94 12.27 28.07
CA ILE A 19 -18.52 12.60 27.85
C ILE A 19 -18.39 13.98 27.22
N GLN A 20 -19.20 14.28 26.20
CA GLN A 20 -19.22 15.58 25.54
C GLN A 20 -19.52 16.70 26.54
N ALA A 21 -20.57 16.56 27.35
CA ALA A 21 -20.93 17.57 28.34
C ALA A 21 -19.79 17.86 29.32
N LYS A 22 -19.14 16.81 29.84
CA LYS A 22 -18.00 16.95 30.75
C LYS A 22 -16.75 17.57 30.08
N LEU A 23 -16.49 17.26 28.81
CA LEU A 23 -15.40 17.90 28.06
C LEU A 23 -15.69 19.37 27.79
N ALA A 24 -16.95 19.72 27.51
CA ALA A 24 -17.37 21.09 27.33
C ALA A 24 -17.27 21.89 28.65
N GLU A 25 -17.62 21.31 29.81
CA GLU A 25 -17.41 21.89 31.14
C GLU A 25 -15.91 22.21 31.41
N GLU A 26 -15.00 21.41 30.85
CA GLU A 26 -13.53 21.62 30.92
C GLU A 26 -12.99 22.61 29.89
N GLY A 27 -13.89 23.19 29.07
CA GLY A 27 -13.56 24.23 28.10
C GLY A 27 -13.15 23.76 26.72
N PHE A 28 -13.33 22.46 26.38
CA PHE A 28 -13.02 21.96 25.06
C PHE A 28 -14.17 22.21 24.07
N ASP A 29 -13.80 22.58 22.83
CA ASP A 29 -14.73 22.57 21.69
C ASP A 29 -14.84 21.15 21.14
N VAL A 30 -15.99 20.50 21.38
CA VAL A 30 -16.22 19.09 21.03
C VAL A 30 -17.20 19.00 19.86
N PHE A 31 -16.70 18.52 18.73
CA PHE A 31 -17.54 18.13 17.60
C PHE A 31 -18.05 16.70 17.79
N TRP A 32 -19.35 16.52 17.75
CA TRP A 32 -20.02 15.23 17.86
C TRP A 32 -21.40 15.32 17.17
N ASP A 33 -21.98 14.22 16.74
CA ASP A 33 -23.31 14.00 16.14
C ASP A 33 -24.14 15.30 15.94
N GLN A 34 -23.78 16.11 14.96
CA GLN A 34 -24.60 17.26 14.56
C GLN A 34 -25.19 16.97 13.18
N SER A 35 -26.45 17.29 13.01
CA SER A 35 -27.10 17.28 11.70
C SER A 35 -26.32 18.17 10.75
N THR A 36 -25.97 17.61 9.59
CA THR A 36 -25.30 18.33 8.52
C THR A 36 -26.11 19.58 8.15
N PRO A 37 -25.49 20.74 8.01
CA PRO A 37 -26.18 21.94 7.54
C PRO A 37 -26.85 21.67 6.18
N PRO A 38 -28.07 22.18 5.94
CA PRO A 38 -28.75 22.01 4.67
C PRO A 38 -27.86 22.45 3.49
N GLY A 39 -27.70 21.58 2.49
CA GLY A 39 -26.92 21.86 1.25
C GLY A 39 -25.45 21.52 1.31
N MET A 40 -24.93 20.99 2.41
CA MET A 40 -23.57 20.45 2.49
C MET A 40 -23.56 18.94 2.31
N ASP A 41 -22.54 18.44 1.60
CA ASP A 41 -22.26 17.01 1.53
C ASP A 41 -21.76 16.53 2.91
N TRP A 42 -22.49 15.58 3.50
CA TRP A 42 -22.23 15.06 4.84
C TRP A 42 -20.82 14.48 4.98
N ASP A 43 -20.35 13.76 3.99
CA ASP A 43 -19.03 13.09 4.03
C ASP A 43 -17.89 14.11 3.98
N THR A 44 -17.99 15.12 3.12
CA THR A 44 -17.00 16.21 3.02
C THR A 44 -16.93 16.99 4.32
N TRP A 45 -18.09 17.31 4.92
CA TRP A 45 -18.15 18.08 6.15
C TRP A 45 -17.55 17.34 7.35
N ILE A 46 -17.87 16.05 7.53
CA ILE A 46 -17.28 15.19 8.57
C ILE A 46 -15.77 15.09 8.40
N ARG A 47 -15.28 14.89 7.18
CA ARG A 47 -13.83 14.78 6.89
C ARG A 47 -13.09 16.07 7.23
N GLU A 48 -13.69 17.23 6.97
CA GLU A 48 -13.10 18.50 7.36
C GLU A 48 -13.00 18.63 8.89
N LYS A 49 -14.08 18.34 9.62
CA LYS A 49 -14.10 18.39 11.09
C LYS A 49 -13.09 17.41 11.70
N LEU A 50 -13.00 16.20 11.15
CA LEU A 50 -12.05 15.18 11.58
C LEU A 50 -10.60 15.59 11.28
N ARG A 51 -10.35 16.20 10.10
CA ARG A 51 -9.04 16.73 9.73
C ARG A 51 -8.60 17.86 10.65
N ASP A 52 -9.50 18.75 10.96
CA ASP A 52 -9.22 19.99 11.66
C ASP A 52 -9.19 19.83 13.18
N SER A 53 -9.79 18.76 13.73
CA SER A 53 -9.72 18.45 15.16
C SER A 53 -8.28 18.16 15.62
N ARG A 54 -7.98 18.48 16.88
CA ARG A 54 -6.69 18.24 17.54
C ARG A 54 -6.62 16.84 18.18
N CYS A 55 -7.77 16.30 18.58
CA CYS A 55 -7.91 14.95 19.14
C CYS A 55 -9.12 14.25 18.51
N VAL A 56 -8.99 12.95 18.19
CA VAL A 56 -10.07 12.08 17.75
C VAL A 56 -10.33 11.06 18.85
N LEU A 57 -11.35 11.32 19.67
CA LEU A 57 -11.76 10.45 20.77
C LEU A 57 -12.78 9.45 20.25
N VAL A 58 -12.46 8.16 20.29
CA VAL A 58 -13.32 7.10 19.75
C VAL A 58 -13.83 6.22 20.86
N LEU A 59 -15.17 6.09 20.96
CA LEU A 59 -15.82 5.21 21.93
C LEU A 59 -15.98 3.80 21.35
N TRP A 60 -15.22 2.86 21.90
CA TRP A 60 -15.28 1.47 21.53
C TRP A 60 -16.29 0.71 22.39
N SER A 61 -17.30 0.15 21.74
CA SER A 61 -18.31 -0.74 22.31
C SER A 61 -18.45 -2.00 21.45
N LYS A 62 -19.18 -2.99 21.94
CA LYS A 62 -19.53 -4.19 21.15
C LYS A 62 -20.24 -3.86 19.83
N VAL A 63 -20.91 -2.70 19.74
CA VAL A 63 -21.59 -2.25 18.53
C VAL A 63 -20.66 -1.40 17.67
N SER A 64 -19.92 -0.46 18.27
CA SER A 64 -19.08 0.47 17.52
C SER A 64 -17.90 -0.22 16.82
N VAL A 65 -17.38 -1.32 17.36
CA VAL A 65 -16.34 -2.14 16.70
C VAL A 65 -16.81 -2.73 15.36
N ALA A 66 -18.11 -2.88 15.16
CA ALA A 66 -18.71 -3.33 13.91
C ALA A 66 -19.08 -2.18 12.96
N SER A 67 -19.14 -0.93 13.45
CA SER A 67 -19.54 0.24 12.67
C SER A 67 -18.47 0.64 11.65
N PRO A 68 -18.77 0.66 10.33
CA PRO A 68 -17.82 1.10 9.32
C PRO A 68 -17.37 2.55 9.52
N ASN A 69 -18.27 3.44 9.90
CA ASN A 69 -18.00 4.86 10.10
C ASN A 69 -17.05 5.08 11.28
N VAL A 70 -17.34 4.50 12.44
CA VAL A 70 -16.48 4.61 13.63
C VAL A 70 -15.07 4.04 13.36
N ARG A 71 -15.01 2.93 12.64
CA ARG A 71 -13.73 2.35 12.19
C ARG A 71 -12.95 3.32 11.31
N HIS A 72 -13.63 3.92 10.34
CA HIS A 72 -13.00 4.86 9.40
C HIS A 72 -12.46 6.10 10.11
N GLU A 73 -13.25 6.69 10.99
CA GLU A 73 -12.89 7.86 11.79
C GLU A 73 -11.71 7.56 12.72
N ALA A 74 -11.76 6.41 13.40
CA ALA A 74 -10.66 5.94 14.25
C ALA A 74 -9.34 5.78 13.46
N MET A 75 -9.43 5.30 12.21
CA MET A 75 -8.27 5.12 11.36
C MET A 75 -7.66 6.44 10.93
N ILE A 76 -8.49 7.40 10.53
CA ILE A 76 -8.02 8.76 10.21
C ILE A 76 -7.35 9.39 11.43
N GLY A 77 -7.95 9.23 12.62
CA GLY A 77 -7.38 9.71 13.88
C GLY A 77 -6.01 9.07 14.18
N ARG A 78 -5.89 7.77 13.98
CA ARG A 78 -4.62 7.03 14.15
C ARG A 78 -3.55 7.51 13.18
N ASP A 79 -3.88 7.57 11.89
CA ASP A 79 -2.92 7.90 10.83
C ASP A 79 -2.37 9.34 10.97
N ARG A 80 -3.08 10.18 11.71
CA ARG A 80 -2.66 11.54 12.07
C ARG A 80 -2.11 11.65 13.49
N SER A 81 -1.90 10.54 14.19
CA SER A 81 -1.43 10.50 15.58
C SER A 81 -2.35 11.22 16.59
N LYS A 82 -3.61 11.47 16.21
CA LYS A 82 -4.62 12.19 17.00
C LYS A 82 -5.58 11.25 17.74
N LEU A 83 -5.53 9.92 17.47
CA LEU A 83 -6.45 8.95 18.04
C LEU A 83 -6.28 8.81 19.54
N LEU A 84 -7.40 8.90 20.27
CA LEU A 84 -7.55 8.51 21.67
C LEU A 84 -8.67 7.46 21.78
N PRO A 85 -8.33 6.16 21.81
CA PRO A 85 -9.34 5.11 21.89
C PRO A 85 -9.78 4.88 23.32
N VAL A 86 -11.10 4.81 23.55
CA VAL A 86 -11.73 4.66 24.85
C VAL A 86 -12.74 3.50 24.81
N MET A 87 -12.58 2.49 25.67
CA MET A 87 -13.51 1.37 25.78
C MET A 87 -14.63 1.67 26.76
N VAL A 88 -15.87 1.54 26.32
CA VAL A 88 -17.07 1.67 27.14
C VAL A 88 -17.63 0.29 27.53
N ASP A 89 -17.30 -0.75 26.78
CA ASP A 89 -17.63 -2.15 27.05
C ASP A 89 -16.38 -2.97 27.33
N ASP A 90 -16.58 -4.20 27.78
CA ASP A 90 -15.52 -5.20 27.93
C ASP A 90 -15.26 -5.85 26.58
N LEU A 91 -14.16 -5.44 25.93
CA LEU A 91 -13.73 -5.88 24.62
C LEU A 91 -12.41 -6.63 24.74
N GLN A 92 -12.29 -7.72 24.00
CA GLN A 92 -11.05 -8.44 23.85
C GLN A 92 -10.22 -7.82 22.72
N PRO A 93 -8.89 -8.00 22.70
CA PRO A 93 -8.06 -7.51 21.58
C PRO A 93 -8.53 -7.99 20.20
N THR A 94 -9.15 -9.17 20.14
CA THR A 94 -9.71 -9.75 18.90
C THR A 94 -10.98 -9.08 18.42
N ASP A 95 -11.66 -8.31 19.27
CA ASP A 95 -12.88 -7.58 18.90
C ASP A 95 -12.57 -6.29 18.12
N PHE A 96 -11.35 -5.78 18.24
CA PHE A 96 -10.96 -4.54 17.57
C PHE A 96 -10.67 -4.78 16.09
N PRO A 97 -11.01 -3.78 15.25
CA PRO A 97 -10.59 -3.82 13.85
C PRO A 97 -9.07 -3.92 13.73
N MET A 98 -8.60 -4.68 12.74
CA MET A 98 -7.16 -4.83 12.46
C MET A 98 -6.48 -3.46 12.37
N GLY A 99 -5.35 -3.33 13.08
CA GLY A 99 -4.55 -2.09 13.12
C GLY A 99 -4.99 -1.06 14.16
N LEU A 100 -6.13 -1.24 14.85
CA LEU A 100 -6.57 -0.37 15.94
C LEU A 100 -6.31 -0.98 17.32
N PHE A 101 -6.13 -2.29 17.42
CA PHE A 101 -5.77 -3.01 18.67
C PHE A 101 -4.36 -2.67 19.19
N LEU A 102 -3.48 -2.13 18.34
CA LEU A 102 -2.12 -1.70 18.73
C LEU A 102 -2.10 -0.38 19.51
N VAL A 103 -3.19 0.38 19.48
CA VAL A 103 -3.31 1.61 20.25
C VAL A 103 -3.93 1.28 21.59
N GLN A 104 -3.18 1.46 22.68
CA GLN A 104 -3.65 1.16 24.03
C GLN A 104 -4.92 1.94 24.34
N ALA A 105 -6.06 1.23 24.44
CA ALA A 105 -7.34 1.83 24.72
C ALA A 105 -7.58 1.94 26.23
N MET A 106 -8.10 3.09 26.67
CA MET A 106 -8.49 3.31 28.07
C MET A 106 -9.88 2.73 28.34
N LYS A 107 -10.05 1.93 29.39
CA LYS A 107 -11.35 1.40 29.80
C LYS A 107 -12.03 2.38 30.78
N ILE A 108 -13.19 2.93 30.40
CA ILE A 108 -13.97 3.84 31.26
C ILE A 108 -15.31 3.25 31.73
N GLY A 109 -15.86 2.28 31.00
CA GLY A 109 -17.18 1.69 31.30
C GLY A 109 -18.36 2.61 31.04
N ARG A 110 -19.59 2.07 31.10
CA ARG A 110 -20.84 2.78 30.74
C ARG A 110 -21.50 3.54 31.89
N THR A 111 -21.20 3.20 33.14
CA THR A 111 -21.90 3.77 34.27
C THR A 111 -21.37 5.15 34.67
N LYS A 112 -22.25 6.01 35.25
CA LYS A 112 -21.83 7.32 35.80
C LYS A 112 -20.68 7.15 36.82
N LYS A 113 -20.72 6.10 37.64
CA LYS A 113 -19.71 5.80 38.67
C LYS A 113 -18.36 5.44 38.02
N SER A 114 -18.36 4.56 37.01
CA SER A 114 -17.14 4.16 36.32
C SER A 114 -16.53 5.33 35.54
N LEU A 115 -17.34 6.12 34.86
CA LEU A 115 -16.87 7.33 34.16
C LEU A 115 -16.26 8.33 35.15
N ALA A 116 -16.91 8.60 36.29
CA ALA A 116 -16.38 9.52 37.31
C ALA A 116 -15.03 9.05 37.86
N ALA A 117 -14.87 7.75 38.10
CA ALA A 117 -13.61 7.17 38.61
C ALA A 117 -12.45 7.30 37.59
N GLN A 118 -12.71 7.21 36.29
CA GLN A 118 -11.68 7.26 35.24
C GLN A 118 -11.55 8.67 34.63
N TRP A 119 -12.41 9.60 34.98
CA TRP A 119 -12.45 10.93 34.39
C TRP A 119 -11.13 11.71 34.51
N PRO A 120 -10.45 11.77 35.67
CA PRO A 120 -9.20 12.51 35.78
C PRO A 120 -8.13 12.03 34.79
N LYS A 121 -8.03 10.72 34.62
CA LYS A 121 -7.08 10.10 33.69
C LYS A 121 -7.44 10.37 32.23
N LEU A 122 -8.74 10.24 31.89
CA LEU A 122 -9.22 10.56 30.54
C LEU A 122 -8.94 12.03 30.17
N LEU A 123 -9.18 12.94 31.10
CA LEU A 123 -8.96 14.37 30.91
C LEU A 123 -7.48 14.69 30.70
N GLU A 124 -6.58 14.04 31.43
CA GLU A 124 -5.13 14.18 31.27
C GLU A 124 -4.69 13.74 29.86
N GLU A 125 -5.15 12.58 29.38
CA GLU A 125 -4.84 12.09 28.03
C GLU A 125 -5.41 12.99 26.92
N VAL A 126 -6.64 13.50 27.10
CA VAL A 126 -7.24 14.47 26.18
C VAL A 126 -6.40 15.75 26.11
N ARG A 127 -6.03 16.31 27.26
CA ARG A 127 -5.18 17.51 27.33
C ARG A 127 -3.83 17.30 26.65
N ALA A 128 -3.20 16.14 26.89
CA ALA A 128 -1.94 15.79 26.26
C ALA A 128 -2.06 15.70 24.72
N LYS A 129 -3.13 15.04 24.22
CA LYS A 129 -3.39 14.92 22.77
C LYS A 129 -3.68 16.27 22.12
N VAL A 130 -4.54 17.09 22.72
CA VAL A 130 -4.87 18.42 22.19
C VAL A 130 -3.64 19.32 22.18
N ALA A 131 -2.82 19.30 23.26
CA ALA A 131 -1.60 20.12 23.35
C ALA A 131 -0.52 19.68 22.32
N ALA A 132 -0.44 18.38 22.00
CA ALA A 132 0.53 17.87 21.03
C ALA A 132 0.23 18.31 19.57
N HIS A 133 -1.01 18.77 19.29
CA HIS A 133 -1.46 19.10 17.94
C HIS A 133 -1.90 20.58 17.79
N VAL A 134 -1.28 21.49 18.53
CA VAL A 134 -1.49 22.94 18.36
C VAL A 134 -0.76 23.39 17.08
N PRO A 135 -1.44 24.11 16.15
CA PRO A 135 -0.79 24.64 14.95
C PRO A 135 0.36 25.62 15.31
N ALA A 136 1.46 25.57 14.55
CA ALA A 136 2.54 26.52 14.70
C ALA A 136 2.04 27.96 14.42
N GLY A 137 1.82 28.76 15.45
CA GLY A 137 1.32 30.13 15.34
C GLY A 137 0.32 30.56 16.42
N GLU A 138 -0.29 29.65 17.16
CA GLU A 138 -1.12 29.98 18.32
C GLU A 138 -0.28 30.00 19.61
N ALA A 139 -0.24 31.14 20.28
CA ALA A 139 0.52 31.31 21.53
C ALA A 139 -0.01 30.37 22.62
N ARG A 140 0.86 29.57 23.22
CA ARG A 140 0.58 28.81 24.44
C ARG A 140 0.20 29.76 25.56
N PRO A 141 -0.86 29.53 26.33
CA PRO A 141 -1.02 30.20 27.62
C PRO A 141 0.13 29.71 28.53
N ASP A 142 0.91 30.67 29.02
CA ASP A 142 2.05 30.41 29.89
C ASP A 142 1.63 29.68 31.17
N PRO A 143 2.34 28.62 31.58
CA PRO A 143 2.15 28.03 32.90
C PRO A 143 2.64 29.02 33.96
N VAL A 144 1.79 29.30 34.94
CA VAL A 144 2.04 30.18 36.10
C VAL A 144 3.41 29.81 36.73
N LYS A 145 4.39 30.70 36.61
CA LYS A 145 5.71 30.56 37.19
C LYS A 145 5.64 30.75 38.70
N LYS A 146 5.96 29.70 39.47
CA LYS A 146 6.34 29.85 40.87
C LYS A 146 7.70 30.59 40.97
N PRO A 147 7.88 31.55 41.91
CA PRO A 147 9.09 32.37 41.97
C PRO A 147 10.30 31.52 42.39
N ARG A 148 11.33 31.53 41.55
CA ARG A 148 12.62 30.91 41.81
C ARG A 148 13.47 31.86 42.68
N ARG A 149 13.86 31.41 43.90
CA ARG A 149 14.83 32.08 44.75
C ARG A 149 16.18 32.15 44.04
N SER A 150 16.70 33.39 43.93
CA SER A 150 18.02 33.69 43.41
C SER A 150 19.13 33.19 44.37
N ARG A 151 20.10 32.46 43.83
CA ARG A 151 21.38 32.19 44.46
C ARG A 151 22.49 33.00 43.79
N PRO A 152 23.47 33.52 44.56
CA PRO A 152 24.44 34.50 44.06
C PRO A 152 25.52 33.87 43.20
N PHE A 153 25.95 34.63 42.23
CA PHE A 153 26.98 34.43 41.24
C PHE A 153 28.37 34.64 41.90
N TRP A 154 29.10 33.57 42.20
CA TRP A 154 30.54 33.62 42.38
C TRP A 154 31.23 32.30 42.00
N ARG A 155 32.26 32.44 41.15
CA ARG A 155 33.32 31.51 40.79
C ARG A 155 33.10 30.66 39.56
N ARG A 156 33.61 31.19 38.45
CA ARG A 156 34.06 30.39 37.30
C ARG A 156 35.57 30.12 37.48
N PRO A 157 36.05 28.87 37.34
CA PRO A 157 37.40 28.62 36.84
C PRO A 157 37.33 28.47 35.31
N LEU A 158 38.34 29.04 34.66
CA LEU A 158 38.61 28.89 33.25
C LEU A 158 38.81 27.40 32.90
N VAL A 159 37.99 26.86 31.99
CA VAL A 159 38.22 25.58 31.33
C VAL A 159 38.33 25.85 29.83
N LEU A 160 39.51 26.31 29.41
CA LEU A 160 39.87 26.44 27.99
C LEU A 160 40.29 25.09 27.34
N GLY A 161 40.34 23.99 28.09
CA GLY A 161 40.75 22.67 27.57
C GLY A 161 39.58 21.76 27.10
N GLY A 162 38.36 22.03 27.58
CA GLY A 162 37.19 21.13 27.28
C GLY A 162 36.54 21.34 25.93
N ALA A 163 36.61 22.52 25.38
CA ALA A 163 35.93 22.83 24.11
C ALA A 163 36.60 22.16 22.90
N PHE A 164 37.92 22.01 22.91
CA PHE A 164 38.64 21.32 21.82
C PHE A 164 38.43 19.79 21.86
N ALA A 165 38.40 19.19 23.05
CA ALA A 165 38.13 17.77 23.20
C ALA A 165 36.64 17.43 22.84
N ALA A 166 35.69 18.29 23.22
CA ALA A 166 34.30 18.14 22.86
C ALA A 166 34.06 18.33 21.36
N ALA A 167 34.72 19.31 20.73
CA ALA A 167 34.66 19.51 19.28
C ALA A 167 35.31 18.34 18.54
N LEU A 168 36.41 17.78 19.00
CA LEU A 168 37.04 16.59 18.40
C LEU A 168 36.15 15.35 18.53
N LEU A 169 35.53 15.16 19.70
CA LEU A 169 34.57 14.05 19.90
C LEU A 169 33.31 14.19 19.02
N VAL A 170 32.80 15.40 18.82
CA VAL A 170 31.69 15.66 17.90
C VAL A 170 32.12 15.40 16.46
N VAL A 171 33.31 15.84 16.04
CA VAL A 171 33.82 15.55 14.68
C VAL A 171 34.07 14.05 14.50
N LEU A 172 34.63 13.36 15.49
CA LEU A 172 34.80 11.90 15.47
C LEU A 172 33.44 11.17 15.45
N ALA A 173 32.46 11.62 16.23
CA ALA A 173 31.11 11.02 16.23
C ALA A 173 30.38 11.23 14.89
N LEU A 174 30.51 12.43 14.30
CA LEU A 174 29.95 12.72 12.98
C LEU A 174 30.63 11.92 11.87
N ASN A 175 31.97 11.77 11.92
CA ASN A 175 32.70 10.93 10.98
C ASN A 175 32.40 9.44 11.20
N PHE A 176 32.24 8.99 12.45
CA PHE A 176 31.86 7.61 12.76
C PHE A 176 30.43 7.31 12.33
N GLN A 177 29.49 8.26 12.49
CA GLN A 177 28.15 8.13 11.94
C GLN A 177 28.16 8.10 10.41
N SER A 178 28.95 8.97 9.76
CA SER A 178 29.09 8.98 8.30
C SER A 178 29.74 7.69 7.80
N LEU A 179 30.76 7.18 8.46
CA LEU A 179 31.40 5.91 8.14
C LEU A 179 30.45 4.72 8.36
N ARG A 180 29.67 4.75 9.44
CA ARG A 180 28.65 3.73 9.73
C ARG A 180 27.53 3.74 8.69
N ILE A 181 27.10 4.93 8.23
CA ILE A 181 26.13 5.10 7.15
C ILE A 181 26.70 4.57 5.83
N LEU A 182 27.97 4.84 5.53
CA LEU A 182 28.67 4.35 4.33
C LEU A 182 28.82 2.82 4.35
N LEU A 183 29.23 2.25 5.47
CA LEU A 183 29.33 0.80 5.66
C LEU A 183 27.96 0.11 5.59
N ASP A 184 26.92 0.72 6.17
CA ASP A 184 25.56 0.20 6.12
C ASP A 184 24.97 0.28 4.68
N SER A 185 25.41 1.26 3.89
CA SER A 185 24.95 1.42 2.50
C SER A 185 25.63 0.48 1.50
N SER A 186 26.82 -0.03 1.82
CA SER A 186 27.56 -0.99 0.99
C SER A 186 27.09 -2.43 1.21
N GLN A 187 26.34 -2.69 2.28
CA GLN A 187 25.81 -4.04 2.53
C GLN A 187 24.55 -4.32 1.70
N PRO A 188 24.32 -5.58 1.30
CA PRO A 188 23.10 -5.98 0.66
C PRO A 188 21.89 -5.65 1.56
N PRO A 189 20.69 -5.36 0.97
CA PRO A 189 19.51 -4.93 1.74
C PRO A 189 19.07 -5.94 2.79
N VAL A 190 19.30 -7.23 2.51
CA VAL A 190 19.02 -8.35 3.42
C VAL A 190 20.05 -9.45 3.22
N PRO A 191 20.37 -10.25 4.27
CA PRO A 191 21.22 -11.43 4.14
C PRO A 191 20.62 -12.45 3.18
N ALA A 192 21.44 -13.12 2.39
CA ALA A 192 21.02 -14.20 1.50
C ALA A 192 20.22 -15.29 2.23
N ALA A 193 20.63 -15.64 3.45
CA ALA A 193 19.90 -16.58 4.30
C ALA A 193 18.45 -16.18 4.59
N SER A 194 18.17 -14.87 4.69
CA SER A 194 16.79 -14.38 4.89
C SER A 194 15.94 -14.54 3.62
N VAL A 195 16.54 -14.40 2.44
CA VAL A 195 15.86 -14.64 1.15
C VAL A 195 15.55 -16.13 0.99
N GLU A 196 16.50 -17.00 1.34
CA GLU A 196 16.30 -18.46 1.31
C GLU A 196 15.23 -18.91 2.32
N ALA A 197 15.24 -18.36 3.53
CA ALA A 197 14.23 -18.65 4.54
C ALA A 197 12.83 -18.24 4.07
N ALA A 198 12.70 -17.05 3.44
CA ALA A 198 11.43 -16.58 2.86
C ALA A 198 10.91 -17.56 1.80
N ARG A 199 11.77 -18.00 0.87
CA ARG A 199 11.42 -19.01 -0.15
C ARG A 199 10.96 -20.33 0.47
N GLY A 200 11.62 -20.78 1.55
CA GLY A 200 11.22 -21.98 2.29
C GLY A 200 9.83 -21.88 2.90
N SER A 201 9.47 -20.72 3.46
CA SER A 201 8.15 -20.49 4.07
C SER A 201 7.00 -20.37 3.05
N GLU A 202 7.31 -20.14 1.78
CA GLU A 202 6.31 -19.98 0.71
C GLU A 202 5.65 -21.29 0.26
N ARG A 203 6.15 -22.45 0.66
CA ARG A 203 5.64 -23.74 0.18
C ARG A 203 4.13 -23.91 0.38
N LEU A 204 3.64 -23.64 1.57
CA LEU A 204 2.20 -23.76 1.88
C LEU A 204 1.36 -22.77 1.06
N ALA A 205 1.86 -21.55 0.86
CA ALA A 205 1.20 -20.56 0.04
C ALA A 205 1.12 -21.00 -1.44
N ARG A 206 2.21 -21.57 -1.99
CA ARG A 206 2.22 -22.12 -3.35
C ARG A 206 1.25 -23.29 -3.51
N GLU A 207 1.26 -24.23 -2.57
CA GLU A 207 0.31 -25.36 -2.58
C GLU A 207 -1.14 -24.86 -2.54
N ARG A 208 -1.43 -23.80 -1.74
CA ARG A 208 -2.78 -23.22 -1.62
C ARG A 208 -3.24 -22.57 -2.93
N VAL A 209 -2.42 -21.72 -3.57
CA VAL A 209 -2.83 -21.07 -4.82
C VAL A 209 -3.01 -22.08 -5.95
N VAL A 210 -2.22 -23.13 -6.00
CA VAL A 210 -2.37 -24.21 -6.98
C VAL A 210 -3.64 -25.01 -6.75
N ARG A 211 -3.97 -25.30 -5.48
CA ARG A 211 -5.24 -25.97 -5.14
C ARG A 211 -6.45 -25.13 -5.56
N SER A 212 -6.41 -23.82 -5.26
CA SER A 212 -7.46 -22.89 -5.68
C SER A 212 -7.62 -22.86 -7.21
N ALA A 213 -6.51 -22.88 -7.96
CA ALA A 213 -6.53 -22.97 -9.42
C ALA A 213 -7.12 -24.30 -9.93
N ASP A 214 -6.75 -25.43 -9.32
CA ASP A 214 -7.27 -26.75 -9.69
C ASP A 214 -8.77 -26.89 -9.39
N GLU A 215 -9.21 -26.41 -8.23
CA GLU A 215 -10.63 -26.34 -7.88
C GLU A 215 -11.42 -25.50 -8.89
N ALA A 216 -10.90 -24.35 -9.31
CA ALA A 216 -11.52 -23.51 -10.33
C ALA A 216 -11.60 -24.24 -11.68
N LEU A 217 -10.54 -24.95 -12.10
CA LEU A 217 -10.49 -25.70 -13.36
C LEU A 217 -11.41 -26.93 -13.38
N THR A 218 -11.62 -27.58 -12.23
CA THR A 218 -12.37 -28.84 -12.13
C THR A 218 -13.84 -28.64 -11.81
N SER A 219 -14.21 -27.60 -11.06
CA SER A 219 -15.59 -27.40 -10.58
C SER A 219 -16.56 -26.95 -11.67
N GLY A 220 -16.07 -26.55 -12.84
CA GLY A 220 -16.89 -25.95 -13.90
C GLY A 220 -17.68 -24.71 -13.45
N ARG A 221 -17.47 -24.27 -12.21
CA ARG A 221 -18.04 -23.02 -11.71
C ARG A 221 -17.36 -21.89 -12.47
N GLN A 222 -18.05 -21.35 -13.44
CA GLN A 222 -17.77 -20.03 -13.96
C GLN A 222 -17.78 -19.10 -12.75
N ALA A 223 -16.61 -18.82 -12.20
CA ALA A 223 -16.50 -17.71 -11.28
C ALA A 223 -16.96 -16.48 -12.06
N VAL A 224 -17.94 -15.79 -11.53
CA VAL A 224 -18.57 -14.64 -12.15
C VAL A 224 -17.44 -13.68 -12.56
N GLY A 225 -17.28 -13.46 -13.85
CA GLY A 225 -16.45 -12.40 -14.39
C GLY A 225 -15.14 -12.81 -15.04
N THR A 226 -14.57 -11.88 -15.79
CA THR A 226 -13.21 -11.88 -16.37
C THR A 226 -12.11 -12.25 -15.37
N SER A 227 -12.41 -12.15 -14.09
CA SER A 227 -11.56 -12.51 -12.97
C SER A 227 -11.08 -13.96 -13.01
N TRP A 228 -11.79 -14.87 -13.71
CA TRP A 228 -11.43 -16.27 -13.69
C TRP A 228 -10.17 -16.60 -14.52
N VAL A 229 -10.09 -16.14 -15.78
CA VAL A 229 -8.90 -16.29 -16.62
C VAL A 229 -7.71 -15.59 -15.96
N TRP A 230 -7.94 -14.41 -15.41
CA TRP A 230 -6.95 -13.65 -14.67
C TRP A 230 -6.48 -14.41 -13.43
N LEU A 231 -7.40 -14.85 -12.58
CA LEU A 231 -7.07 -15.48 -11.30
C LEU A 231 -6.28 -16.78 -11.50
N VAL A 232 -6.79 -17.70 -12.35
CA VAL A 232 -6.11 -18.98 -12.59
C VAL A 232 -4.78 -18.77 -13.32
N GLY A 233 -4.73 -17.90 -14.32
CA GLY A 233 -3.48 -17.55 -15.01
C GLY A 233 -2.42 -17.01 -14.04
N GLN A 234 -2.80 -16.14 -13.11
CA GLN A 234 -1.93 -15.61 -12.07
C GLN A 234 -1.47 -16.72 -11.11
N GLN A 235 -2.39 -17.55 -10.62
CA GLN A 235 -2.09 -18.59 -9.64
C GLN A 235 -1.09 -19.62 -10.18
N ILE A 236 -1.29 -20.14 -11.40
CA ILE A 236 -0.35 -21.09 -12.02
C ILE A 236 0.98 -20.42 -12.37
N SER A 237 0.99 -19.12 -12.65
CA SER A 237 2.22 -18.35 -12.90
C SER A 237 3.00 -18.06 -11.63
N SER A 238 2.34 -18.05 -10.49
CA SER A 238 2.94 -17.77 -9.19
C SER A 238 3.71 -18.95 -8.62
N ALA A 239 3.25 -20.19 -8.91
CA ALA A 239 3.82 -21.43 -8.42
C ALA A 239 3.95 -22.46 -9.56
N PRO A 240 4.76 -22.16 -10.61
CA PRO A 240 4.79 -22.97 -11.83
C PRO A 240 5.34 -24.38 -11.63
N GLU A 241 6.20 -24.60 -10.65
CA GLU A 241 6.71 -25.94 -10.32
C GLU A 241 5.60 -26.82 -9.75
N GLU A 242 4.86 -26.30 -8.77
CA GLU A 242 3.75 -26.99 -8.11
C GLU A 242 2.52 -27.12 -9.03
N ALA A 243 2.29 -26.14 -9.91
CA ALA A 243 1.17 -26.13 -10.85
C ALA A 243 1.44 -26.96 -12.13
N ARG A 244 2.61 -27.60 -12.27
CA ARG A 244 2.97 -28.34 -13.49
C ARG A 244 1.95 -29.41 -13.87
N GLY A 245 1.34 -30.07 -12.89
CA GLY A 245 0.35 -31.11 -13.10
C GLY A 245 -1.00 -30.59 -13.64
N ILE A 246 -1.38 -29.36 -13.28
CA ILE A 246 -2.67 -28.76 -13.68
C ILE A 246 -2.55 -27.83 -14.90
N ALA A 247 -1.35 -27.40 -15.26
CA ALA A 247 -1.13 -26.48 -16.39
C ALA A 247 -1.74 -27.00 -17.72
N PRO A 248 -1.66 -28.31 -18.08
CA PRO A 248 -2.33 -28.81 -19.29
C PRO A 248 -3.85 -28.60 -19.27
N ASN A 249 -4.49 -28.68 -18.10
CA ASN A 249 -5.92 -28.43 -17.97
C ASN A 249 -6.24 -26.95 -18.20
N PHE A 250 -5.38 -26.06 -17.72
CA PHE A 250 -5.51 -24.63 -17.96
C PHE A 250 -5.40 -24.29 -19.45
N PHE A 251 -4.40 -24.80 -20.17
CA PHE A 251 -4.27 -24.55 -21.60
C PHE A 251 -5.41 -25.14 -22.41
N ARG A 252 -5.94 -26.30 -22.03
CA ARG A 252 -7.13 -26.87 -22.64
C ARG A 252 -8.34 -25.97 -22.40
N TYR A 253 -8.49 -25.46 -21.21
CA TYR A 253 -9.54 -24.51 -20.87
C TYR A 253 -9.42 -23.23 -21.71
N LEU A 254 -8.21 -22.64 -21.81
CA LEU A 254 -7.98 -21.46 -22.66
C LEU A 254 -8.45 -21.69 -24.08
N SER A 255 -8.17 -22.87 -24.66
CA SER A 255 -8.65 -23.23 -26.01
C SER A 255 -10.18 -23.25 -26.13
N SER A 256 -10.92 -23.47 -25.03
CA SER A 256 -12.39 -23.46 -25.02
C SER A 256 -13.00 -22.07 -24.87
N VAL A 257 -12.22 -21.09 -24.40
CA VAL A 257 -12.65 -19.67 -24.18
C VAL A 257 -11.92 -18.69 -25.10
N GLU A 258 -11.14 -19.19 -26.06
CA GLU A 258 -10.51 -18.38 -27.06
C GLU A 258 -11.54 -17.75 -27.99
N ASN A 259 -11.54 -16.43 -28.08
CA ASN A 259 -12.38 -15.74 -29.04
C ASN A 259 -11.74 -15.76 -30.43
N PRO A 260 -12.42 -16.32 -31.45
CA PRO A 260 -11.84 -16.48 -32.79
C PRO A 260 -11.60 -15.15 -33.51
N GLU A 261 -12.24 -14.05 -33.11
CA GLU A 261 -12.06 -12.74 -33.74
C GLU A 261 -10.79 -12.04 -33.29
N CYS A 262 -10.41 -12.16 -32.02
CA CYS A 262 -9.20 -11.55 -31.48
C CYS A 262 -8.10 -12.55 -31.13
N GLY A 263 -8.38 -13.85 -31.04
CA GLY A 263 -7.47 -14.87 -30.52
C GLY A 263 -7.15 -14.64 -29.04
N CYS A 264 -7.86 -13.76 -28.36
CA CYS A 264 -7.68 -13.45 -26.95
C CYS A 264 -8.64 -14.25 -26.06
N PHE A 265 -8.37 -14.29 -24.76
CA PHE A 265 -9.04 -15.18 -23.83
C PHE A 265 -9.91 -14.40 -22.86
N PHE A 266 -11.20 -14.70 -22.81
CA PHE A 266 -12.13 -14.09 -21.85
C PHE A 266 -13.42 -14.92 -21.74
N THR A 267 -14.07 -14.81 -20.59
CA THR A 267 -15.33 -15.52 -20.29
C THR A 267 -16.52 -14.57 -20.24
N GLU A 268 -16.32 -13.28 -20.45
CA GLU A 268 -17.31 -12.20 -20.43
C GLU A 268 -17.25 -11.38 -21.71
N ASP A 269 -18.03 -10.30 -21.75
CA ASP A 269 -18.19 -9.47 -22.95
C ASP A 269 -16.95 -8.69 -23.39
N ILE A 270 -15.91 -8.61 -22.55
CA ILE A 270 -14.70 -7.81 -22.84
C ILE A 270 -13.38 -8.54 -22.56
N PRO A 271 -12.42 -8.50 -23.50
CA PRO A 271 -11.09 -9.07 -23.33
C PRO A 271 -10.19 -8.17 -22.49
N HIS A 272 -10.14 -8.41 -21.18
CA HIS A 272 -9.30 -7.64 -20.28
C HIS A 272 -7.80 -7.79 -20.54
N ALA A 273 -7.10 -6.67 -20.63
CA ALA A 273 -5.65 -6.62 -20.86
C ALA A 273 -4.86 -7.30 -19.74
N VAL A 274 -5.27 -7.07 -18.47
CA VAL A 274 -4.62 -7.67 -17.30
C VAL A 274 -4.76 -9.19 -17.30
N GLY A 275 -5.97 -9.73 -17.55
CA GLY A 275 -6.20 -11.17 -17.62
C GLY A 275 -5.37 -11.84 -18.72
N ASN A 276 -5.35 -11.25 -19.89
CA ASN A 276 -4.54 -11.74 -21.01
C ASN A 276 -3.03 -11.55 -20.78
N GLY A 277 -2.61 -10.57 -20.00
CA GLY A 277 -1.24 -10.43 -19.53
C GLY A 277 -0.78 -11.63 -18.70
N TRP A 278 -1.60 -12.08 -17.75
CA TRP A 278 -1.32 -13.29 -16.96
C TRP A 278 -1.30 -14.57 -17.82
N VAL A 279 -2.14 -14.63 -18.84
CA VAL A 279 -2.10 -15.74 -19.83
C VAL A 279 -0.74 -15.76 -20.55
N ILE A 280 -0.23 -14.62 -21.05
CA ILE A 280 1.08 -14.53 -21.69
C ILE A 280 2.19 -14.98 -20.73
N ILE A 281 2.13 -14.58 -19.46
CA ILE A 281 3.11 -15.01 -18.46
C ILE A 281 3.05 -16.53 -18.27
N ALA A 282 1.85 -17.12 -18.18
CA ALA A 282 1.70 -18.56 -18.09
C ALA A 282 2.30 -19.27 -19.33
N TYR A 283 1.97 -18.84 -20.55
CA TYR A 283 2.59 -19.37 -21.77
C TYR A 283 4.12 -19.31 -21.70
N SER A 284 4.67 -18.20 -21.18
CA SER A 284 6.14 -18.02 -21.06
C SER A 284 6.77 -19.02 -20.10
N LEU A 285 6.16 -19.22 -18.93
CA LEU A 285 6.69 -20.09 -17.87
C LEU A 285 6.63 -21.57 -18.26
N TYR A 286 5.60 -21.97 -19.00
CA TYR A 286 5.43 -23.34 -19.48
C TYR A 286 5.98 -23.56 -20.90
N ARG A 287 6.65 -22.54 -21.47
CA ARG A 287 7.28 -22.56 -22.82
C ARG A 287 6.32 -22.99 -23.92
N GLN A 288 5.05 -22.61 -23.81
CA GLN A 288 4.07 -22.83 -24.87
C GLN A 288 4.21 -21.74 -25.92
N PRO A 289 4.14 -22.05 -27.24
CA PRO A 289 4.19 -21.03 -28.28
C PRO A 289 2.94 -20.14 -28.21
N LEU A 290 3.15 -18.82 -28.26
CA LEU A 290 2.02 -17.87 -28.29
C LEU A 290 1.29 -17.94 -29.65
N PRO A 291 -0.06 -17.99 -29.65
CA PRO A 291 -0.83 -17.92 -30.89
C PRO A 291 -0.56 -16.59 -31.63
N LEU A 292 -0.30 -16.68 -32.94
CA LEU A 292 0.03 -15.51 -33.79
C LEU A 292 -1.02 -14.40 -33.68
N LYS A 293 -2.30 -14.79 -33.82
CA LYS A 293 -3.43 -13.84 -33.78
C LYS A 293 -3.54 -13.15 -32.44
N PHE A 294 -3.32 -13.87 -31.33
CA PHE A 294 -3.32 -13.31 -30.00
C PHE A 294 -2.26 -12.21 -29.83
N VAL A 295 -1.01 -12.50 -30.24
CA VAL A 295 0.06 -11.50 -30.19
C VAL A 295 -0.26 -10.28 -31.08
N GLN A 296 -0.79 -10.50 -32.27
CA GLN A 296 -1.23 -9.41 -33.15
C GLN A 296 -2.27 -8.51 -32.49
N THR A 297 -3.26 -9.08 -31.79
CA THR A 297 -4.29 -8.33 -31.05
C THR A 297 -3.68 -7.51 -29.91
N VAL A 298 -2.78 -8.11 -29.10
CA VAL A 298 -2.08 -7.40 -28.04
C VAL A 298 -1.29 -6.21 -28.57
N LEU A 299 -0.56 -6.40 -29.68
CA LEU A 299 0.21 -5.33 -30.31
C LEU A 299 -0.68 -4.25 -30.92
N ALA A 300 -1.79 -4.66 -31.57
CA ALA A 300 -2.76 -3.76 -32.19
C ALA A 300 -3.53 -2.92 -31.17
N SER A 301 -3.73 -3.41 -29.95
CA SER A 301 -4.44 -2.67 -28.89
C SER A 301 -3.55 -1.61 -28.20
N GLN A 302 -2.23 -1.64 -28.40
CA GLN A 302 -1.33 -0.61 -27.87
C GLN A 302 -1.50 0.71 -28.61
N SER A 303 -1.59 1.82 -27.87
CA SER A 303 -1.60 3.17 -28.48
C SER A 303 -0.27 3.52 -29.14
N SER A 304 -0.27 4.54 -30.01
CA SER A 304 0.96 5.09 -30.57
C SER A 304 1.88 5.66 -29.51
N GLU A 305 1.34 6.13 -28.39
CA GLU A 305 2.11 6.63 -27.25
C GLU A 305 2.74 5.53 -26.39
N GLY A 306 2.26 4.30 -26.49
CA GLY A 306 2.83 3.14 -25.80
C GLY A 306 2.01 2.55 -24.67
N TRP A 307 0.88 3.13 -24.30
CA TRP A 307 0.00 2.58 -23.28
C TRP A 307 -0.98 1.53 -23.82
N TRP A 308 -1.49 0.68 -22.92
CA TRP A 308 -2.60 -0.21 -23.19
C TRP A 308 -3.81 0.17 -22.35
N PRO A 309 -5.03 0.05 -22.93
CA PRO A 309 -6.28 0.22 -22.19
C PRO A 309 -6.55 -0.97 -21.27
N ILE A 310 -7.61 -0.88 -20.46
CA ILE A 310 -8.05 -1.99 -19.62
C ILE A 310 -8.58 -3.18 -20.44
N SER A 311 -9.13 -2.92 -21.62
CA SER A 311 -9.65 -3.94 -22.54
C SER A 311 -9.11 -3.73 -23.95
N PHE A 312 -8.81 -4.82 -24.66
CA PHE A 312 -8.34 -4.76 -26.06
C PHE A 312 -9.37 -4.20 -27.04
N THR A 313 -10.66 -4.17 -26.67
CA THR A 313 -11.74 -3.58 -27.46
C THR A 313 -12.04 -2.11 -27.11
N ALA A 314 -11.43 -1.57 -26.05
CA ALA A 314 -11.64 -0.19 -25.68
C ALA A 314 -11.08 0.76 -26.74
N THR A 315 -11.72 1.92 -26.90
CA THR A 315 -11.22 2.97 -27.79
C THR A 315 -9.83 3.44 -27.35
N ARG A 316 -9.02 3.86 -28.32
CA ARG A 316 -7.67 4.41 -28.04
C ARG A 316 -7.72 5.89 -27.67
N ASP A 317 -8.78 6.32 -27.03
CA ASP A 317 -8.86 7.61 -26.39
C ASP A 317 -7.88 7.65 -25.21
N SER A 318 -7.16 8.74 -25.04
CA SER A 318 -6.15 8.89 -23.99
C SER A 318 -6.70 8.73 -22.56
N SER A 319 -8.01 8.98 -22.37
CA SER A 319 -8.70 8.73 -21.09
C SER A 319 -8.73 7.25 -20.69
N ASN A 320 -8.57 6.33 -21.65
CA ASN A 320 -8.49 4.88 -21.43
C ASN A 320 -7.06 4.37 -21.18
N ALA A 321 -6.06 5.25 -21.16
CA ALA A 321 -4.68 4.88 -20.83
C ALA A 321 -4.62 4.32 -19.41
N ALA A 322 -4.19 3.05 -19.26
CA ALA A 322 -4.18 2.36 -17.98
C ALA A 322 -2.77 1.95 -17.56
N THR A 323 -2.30 2.47 -16.43
CA THR A 323 -0.94 2.21 -15.91
C THR A 323 -0.75 0.73 -15.56
N HIS A 324 -1.70 0.12 -14.87
CA HIS A 324 -1.60 -1.29 -14.48
C HIS A 324 -1.62 -2.25 -15.67
N SER A 325 -2.48 -2.00 -16.69
CA SER A 325 -2.50 -2.78 -17.93
C SER A 325 -1.19 -2.65 -18.68
N THR A 326 -0.67 -1.42 -18.80
CA THR A 326 0.59 -1.14 -19.49
C THR A 326 1.78 -1.79 -18.78
N ALA A 327 1.84 -1.72 -17.45
CA ALA A 327 2.90 -2.35 -16.67
C ALA A 327 2.87 -3.89 -16.80
N LEU A 328 1.69 -4.50 -16.63
CA LEU A 328 1.58 -5.96 -16.68
C LEU A 328 1.83 -6.51 -18.09
N LEU A 329 1.32 -5.88 -19.14
CA LEU A 329 1.59 -6.31 -20.51
C LEU A 329 3.06 -6.10 -20.91
N THR A 330 3.70 -5.05 -20.43
CA THR A 330 5.15 -4.84 -20.60
C THR A 330 5.95 -6.00 -19.95
N ILE A 331 5.58 -6.40 -18.73
CA ILE A 331 6.18 -7.55 -18.03
C ILE A 331 5.90 -8.84 -18.81
N ALA A 332 4.65 -9.07 -19.20
CA ALA A 332 4.22 -10.28 -19.89
C ALA A 332 4.95 -10.48 -21.23
N LEU A 333 4.99 -9.44 -22.06
CA LEU A 333 5.69 -9.49 -23.34
C LEU A 333 7.21 -9.64 -23.15
N SER A 334 7.79 -9.08 -22.09
CA SER A 334 9.20 -9.28 -21.76
C SER A 334 9.49 -10.74 -21.41
N HIS A 335 8.64 -11.36 -20.58
CA HIS A 335 8.73 -12.80 -20.29
C HIS A 335 8.59 -13.66 -21.56
N ALA A 336 7.66 -13.32 -22.46
CA ALA A 336 7.46 -14.04 -23.71
C ALA A 336 8.67 -13.92 -24.66
N ARG A 337 9.25 -12.72 -24.75
CA ARG A 337 10.50 -12.47 -25.49
C ARG A 337 11.63 -13.33 -24.95
N ASP A 338 11.86 -13.31 -23.64
CA ASP A 338 12.98 -13.98 -22.98
C ASP A 338 12.81 -15.51 -22.98
N ALA A 339 11.58 -16.00 -22.95
CA ALA A 339 11.25 -17.41 -23.13
C ALA A 339 11.39 -17.91 -24.59
N GLY A 340 11.51 -16.97 -25.56
CA GLY A 340 11.64 -17.32 -26.98
C GLY A 340 10.35 -17.84 -27.63
N ILE A 341 9.18 -17.59 -27.02
CA ILE A 341 7.88 -18.14 -27.47
C ILE A 341 7.09 -17.19 -28.39
N VAL A 342 7.62 -16.02 -28.65
CA VAL A 342 7.02 -15.04 -29.59
C VAL A 342 7.17 -15.55 -31.03
N PRO A 343 6.10 -15.53 -31.86
CA PRO A 343 6.21 -15.86 -33.29
C PRO A 343 7.32 -15.07 -33.98
N ALA A 344 8.11 -15.74 -34.82
CA ALA A 344 9.34 -15.17 -35.39
C ALA A 344 9.13 -13.84 -36.09
N GLU A 345 8.05 -13.74 -36.86
CA GLU A 345 7.65 -12.55 -37.62
C GLU A 345 7.24 -11.36 -36.73
N LEU A 346 6.88 -11.58 -35.46
CA LEU A 346 6.45 -10.54 -34.54
C LEU A 346 7.52 -10.12 -33.53
N ARG A 347 8.68 -10.76 -33.49
CA ARG A 347 9.72 -10.48 -32.47
C ARG A 347 10.15 -9.02 -32.45
N ALA A 348 10.38 -8.42 -33.63
CA ALA A 348 10.75 -7.01 -33.73
C ALA A 348 9.61 -6.08 -33.24
N ALA A 349 8.36 -6.40 -33.60
CA ALA A 349 7.19 -5.63 -33.17
C ALA A 349 6.98 -5.72 -31.66
N VAL A 350 7.17 -6.90 -31.04
CA VAL A 350 7.10 -7.08 -29.60
C VAL A 350 8.18 -6.27 -28.88
N ASN A 351 9.43 -6.29 -29.36
CA ASN A 351 10.50 -5.48 -28.77
C ASN A 351 10.19 -3.97 -28.83
N ASN A 352 9.69 -3.48 -29.96
CA ASN A 352 9.27 -2.10 -30.10
C ASN A 352 8.11 -1.76 -29.19
N SER A 353 7.15 -2.68 -29.03
CA SER A 353 6.00 -2.52 -28.16
C SER A 353 6.42 -2.42 -26.68
N ILE A 354 7.31 -3.28 -26.22
CA ILE A 354 7.90 -3.23 -24.87
C ILE A 354 8.59 -1.87 -24.64
N SER A 355 9.42 -1.42 -25.59
CA SER A 355 10.14 -0.15 -25.48
C SER A 355 9.19 1.05 -25.39
N ARG A 356 8.11 1.06 -26.17
CA ARG A 356 7.09 2.13 -26.09
C ARG A 356 6.37 2.08 -24.75
N GLY A 357 5.99 0.88 -24.26
CA GLY A 357 5.36 0.71 -22.95
C GLY A 357 6.23 1.25 -21.81
N VAL A 358 7.52 0.90 -21.79
CA VAL A 358 8.49 1.45 -20.82
C VAL A 358 8.62 2.96 -20.95
N THR A 359 8.71 3.47 -22.16
CA THR A 359 8.80 4.92 -22.38
C THR A 359 7.60 5.65 -21.79
N TRP A 360 6.40 5.14 -22.07
CA TRP A 360 5.16 5.74 -21.53
C TRP A 360 5.10 5.64 -19.99
N LEU A 361 5.41 4.47 -19.42
CA LEU A 361 5.43 4.27 -17.97
C LEU A 361 6.40 5.22 -17.25
N ASN A 362 7.49 5.63 -17.91
CA ASN A 362 8.48 6.54 -17.34
C ASN A 362 8.22 8.03 -17.67
N ARG A 363 7.24 8.37 -18.48
CA ARG A 363 6.87 9.80 -18.68
C ARG A 363 6.43 10.42 -17.37
N GLY A 364 5.51 9.75 -16.67
CA GLY A 364 4.91 10.23 -15.44
C GLY A 364 4.18 11.56 -15.64
N PRO A 365 3.53 12.07 -14.61
CA PRO A 365 2.93 13.40 -14.65
C PRO A 365 4.01 14.48 -14.74
N GLU A 366 3.77 15.52 -15.56
CA GLU A 366 4.71 16.63 -15.81
C GLU A 366 4.97 17.46 -14.54
N ASP A 367 3.99 17.57 -13.68
CA ASP A 367 4.03 18.31 -12.41
C ASP A 367 4.81 17.59 -11.29
N GLY A 368 5.31 16.39 -11.55
CA GLY A 368 6.04 15.59 -10.56
C GLY A 368 5.15 14.96 -9.49
N SER A 369 3.82 15.00 -9.67
CA SER A 369 2.84 14.32 -8.83
C SER A 369 3.00 12.79 -8.89
N THR A 370 2.20 12.07 -8.14
CA THR A 370 2.21 10.61 -8.07
C THR A 370 1.64 9.98 -9.34
N TRP A 371 2.11 8.78 -9.68
CA TRP A 371 1.51 7.98 -10.75
C TRP A 371 0.06 7.62 -10.41
N SER A 372 -0.80 7.58 -11.42
CA SER A 372 -2.20 7.19 -11.26
C SER A 372 -2.54 5.95 -12.10
N ASP A 373 -3.69 5.33 -11.81
CA ASP A 373 -4.22 4.21 -12.59
C ASP A 373 -4.57 4.62 -14.04
N TYR A 374 -5.30 5.72 -14.18
CA TYR A 374 -5.72 6.32 -15.45
C TYR A 374 -5.24 7.79 -15.52
N PRO A 375 -3.99 8.06 -15.90
CA PRO A 375 -3.39 9.39 -15.75
C PRO A 375 -4.11 10.52 -16.49
N ASN A 376 -4.82 10.20 -17.57
CA ASN A 376 -5.53 11.19 -18.39
C ASN A 376 -7.06 11.22 -18.12
N ASN A 377 -7.52 10.54 -17.07
CA ASN A 377 -8.92 10.51 -16.69
C ASN A 377 -9.17 11.46 -15.50
N GLU A 378 -10.29 12.19 -15.54
CA GLU A 378 -10.70 13.07 -14.41
C GLU A 378 -10.92 12.32 -13.09
N ARG A 379 -11.27 11.05 -13.19
CA ARG A 379 -11.54 10.13 -12.05
C ARG A 379 -10.31 9.32 -11.62
N ARG A 380 -9.11 9.75 -12.01
CA ARG A 380 -7.85 9.07 -11.69
C ARG A 380 -7.64 8.91 -10.19
N VAL A 381 -7.08 7.77 -9.81
CA VAL A 381 -6.62 7.50 -8.44
C VAL A 381 -5.11 7.53 -8.41
N GLU A 382 -4.55 8.41 -7.60
CA GLU A 382 -3.11 8.49 -7.38
C GLU A 382 -2.69 7.54 -6.27
N ASN A 383 -1.76 6.66 -6.58
CA ASN A 383 -1.24 5.69 -5.62
C ASN A 383 0.23 5.38 -5.93
N ILE A 384 1.03 5.27 -4.87
CA ILE A 384 2.43 4.86 -4.94
C ILE A 384 2.63 3.50 -5.64
N MET A 385 1.61 2.64 -5.62
CA MET A 385 1.60 1.35 -6.29
C MET A 385 1.81 1.49 -7.81
N PHE A 386 1.26 2.53 -8.45
CA PHE A 386 1.40 2.71 -9.90
C PHE A 386 2.82 3.11 -10.30
N ALA A 387 3.51 3.92 -9.48
CA ALA A 387 4.93 4.17 -9.65
C ALA A 387 5.76 2.91 -9.40
N ALA A 388 5.36 2.09 -8.45
CA ALA A 388 5.98 0.79 -8.19
C ALA A 388 5.81 -0.16 -9.37
N MET A 389 4.60 -0.29 -9.94
CA MET A 389 4.32 -1.11 -11.12
C MET A 389 5.17 -0.68 -12.32
N ALA A 390 5.24 0.62 -12.60
CA ALA A 390 6.06 1.18 -13.66
C ALA A 390 7.56 0.88 -13.45
N THR A 391 8.04 0.95 -12.21
CA THR A 391 9.42 0.65 -11.82
C THR A 391 9.76 -0.83 -12.07
N VAL A 392 8.91 -1.75 -11.62
CA VAL A 392 9.09 -3.19 -11.82
C VAL A 392 9.05 -3.54 -13.31
N ALA A 393 8.06 -3.02 -14.05
CA ALA A 393 7.93 -3.28 -15.49
C ALA A 393 9.15 -2.81 -16.27
N THR A 394 9.69 -1.62 -15.95
CA THR A 394 10.91 -1.09 -16.57
C THR A 394 12.10 -2.03 -16.34
N ARG A 395 12.27 -2.50 -15.10
CA ARG A 395 13.38 -3.39 -14.73
C ARG A 395 13.27 -4.76 -15.38
N VAL A 396 12.08 -5.36 -15.38
CA VAL A 396 11.81 -6.67 -16.01
C VAL A 396 12.00 -6.60 -17.53
N ALA A 397 11.69 -5.46 -18.15
CA ALA A 397 11.96 -5.22 -19.57
C ALA A 397 13.47 -5.13 -19.92
N GLY A 398 14.36 -5.17 -18.92
CA GLY A 398 15.81 -5.03 -19.10
C GLY A 398 16.25 -3.59 -19.39
N GLN A 399 15.41 -2.61 -19.04
CA GLN A 399 15.72 -1.20 -19.27
C GLN A 399 16.35 -0.56 -18.01
N PRO A 400 17.20 0.48 -18.18
CA PRO A 400 17.75 1.22 -17.05
C PRO A 400 16.63 1.91 -16.25
N GLU A 401 16.94 2.21 -14.98
CA GLU A 401 16.00 2.94 -14.12
C GLU A 401 15.56 4.27 -14.75
N GLY A 402 14.25 4.49 -14.74
CA GLY A 402 13.62 5.70 -15.26
C GLY A 402 13.07 6.63 -14.17
N ARG A 403 12.27 7.60 -14.61
CA ARG A 403 11.62 8.58 -13.72
C ARG A 403 10.70 7.90 -12.69
N ALA A 404 10.03 6.80 -13.06
CA ALA A 404 9.14 6.06 -12.16
C ALA A 404 9.88 5.56 -10.92
N ALA A 405 11.08 4.99 -11.07
CA ALA A 405 11.89 4.51 -9.95
C ALA A 405 12.30 5.66 -9.00
N SER A 406 12.73 6.80 -9.56
CA SER A 406 13.08 7.97 -8.76
C SER A 406 11.88 8.57 -8.02
N ALA A 407 10.71 8.62 -8.68
CA ALA A 407 9.47 9.09 -8.06
C ALA A 407 9.01 8.14 -6.96
N PHE A 408 9.04 6.83 -7.22
CA PHE A 408 8.75 5.80 -6.22
C PHE A 408 9.64 5.96 -4.97
N ARG A 409 10.97 6.05 -5.15
CA ARG A 409 11.90 6.22 -4.01
C ARG A 409 11.62 7.49 -3.21
N ARG A 410 11.40 8.63 -3.87
CA ARG A 410 11.02 9.88 -3.18
C ARG A 410 9.72 9.73 -2.41
N ALA A 411 8.70 9.15 -3.02
CA ALA A 411 7.39 8.98 -2.41
C ALA A 411 7.46 8.11 -1.15
N VAL A 412 8.13 6.94 -1.19
CA VAL A 412 8.25 6.06 -0.01
C VAL A 412 9.11 6.70 1.09
N THR A 413 10.10 7.53 0.71
CA THR A 413 10.98 8.19 1.68
C THR A 413 10.30 9.38 2.36
N ALA A 414 9.32 10.00 1.72
CA ALA A 414 8.55 11.11 2.25
C ALA A 414 7.40 10.68 3.18
N LEU A 415 7.07 9.38 3.27
CA LEU A 415 6.01 8.91 4.15
C LEU A 415 6.37 9.11 5.62
N PRO A 416 5.49 9.73 6.43
CA PRO A 416 5.73 9.90 7.85
C PRO A 416 5.56 8.58 8.62
N GLY A 417 6.52 8.28 9.49
CA GLY A 417 6.42 7.18 10.45
C GLY A 417 7.08 5.87 10.03
N PRO A 418 7.01 4.84 10.86
CA PRO A 418 7.55 3.52 10.55
C PRO A 418 6.81 2.92 9.36
N ILE A 419 7.56 2.42 8.39
CA ILE A 419 7.05 1.85 7.14
C ILE A 419 6.56 0.43 7.43
N GLU A 420 5.48 0.30 8.19
CA GLU A 420 4.88 -0.99 8.52
C GLU A 420 3.70 -1.33 7.59
N SER A 421 3.09 -0.31 6.98
CA SER A 421 2.02 -0.49 6.01
C SER A 421 1.97 0.67 5.01
N PHE A 422 1.80 0.36 3.72
CA PHE A 422 1.51 1.36 2.70
C PHE A 422 0.00 1.39 2.48
N PRO A 423 -0.66 2.54 2.68
CA PRO A 423 -2.05 2.67 2.31
C PRO A 423 -2.12 2.59 0.78
N SER A 424 -2.69 1.53 0.26
CA SER A 424 -3.16 1.48 -1.12
C SER A 424 -4.66 1.74 -1.10
N ASN A 425 -5.06 2.95 -1.44
CA ASN A 425 -6.47 3.26 -1.66
C ASN A 425 -6.75 3.02 -3.14
N SER A 426 -7.43 1.94 -3.49
CA SER A 426 -8.08 1.86 -4.77
C SER A 426 -9.53 2.28 -4.62
N TYR A 427 -9.96 3.24 -5.44
CA TYR A 427 -11.35 3.64 -5.54
C TYR A 427 -11.99 2.87 -6.69
N VAL A 428 -13.04 2.13 -6.41
CA VAL A 428 -13.90 1.56 -7.44
C VAL A 428 -15.17 2.40 -7.47
N GLU A 429 -15.42 3.07 -8.58
CA GLU A 429 -16.71 3.74 -8.81
C GLU A 429 -17.66 2.73 -9.39
N LEU A 430 -18.75 2.46 -8.68
CA LEU A 430 -19.81 1.58 -9.14
C LEU A 430 -20.66 2.31 -10.21
N SER A 431 -21.36 1.54 -11.05
CA SER A 431 -22.22 2.05 -12.14
C SER A 431 -23.35 2.98 -11.67
N ASN A 432 -23.65 3.01 -10.38
CA ASN A 432 -24.62 3.90 -9.74
C ASN A 432 -24.01 5.24 -9.23
N GLY A 433 -22.72 5.47 -9.46
CA GLY A 433 -22.00 6.65 -8.98
C GLY A 433 -21.50 6.56 -7.54
N GLU A 434 -21.76 5.45 -6.84
CA GLU A 434 -21.18 5.21 -5.53
C GLU A 434 -19.69 4.89 -5.66
N ARG A 435 -18.87 5.52 -4.82
CA ARG A 435 -17.44 5.22 -4.73
C ARG A 435 -17.20 4.19 -3.63
N PHE A 436 -16.77 3.04 -4.02
CA PHE A 436 -16.29 2.03 -3.09
C PHE A 436 -14.78 2.22 -2.89
N VAL A 437 -14.39 2.50 -1.64
CA VAL A 437 -12.98 2.56 -1.27
C VAL A 437 -12.56 1.17 -0.83
N ASP A 438 -11.95 0.42 -1.72
CA ASP A 438 -11.29 -0.83 -1.36
C ASP A 438 -9.91 -0.50 -0.75
N GLN A 439 -9.87 -0.46 0.57
CA GLN A 439 -8.62 -0.28 1.29
C GLN A 439 -7.89 -1.62 1.35
N TYR A 440 -7.05 -1.88 0.37
CA TYR A 440 -6.08 -2.97 0.45
C TYR A 440 -5.06 -2.65 1.54
N ARG A 441 -5.34 -3.10 2.76
CA ARG A 441 -4.38 -3.06 3.86
C ARG A 441 -3.53 -4.32 3.83
N HIS A 442 -2.64 -4.35 2.90
CA HIS A 442 -1.48 -5.21 3.01
C HIS A 442 -0.39 -4.40 3.74
N PRO A 443 0.34 -4.98 4.72
CA PRO A 443 1.44 -4.28 5.39
C PRO A 443 2.50 -3.77 4.40
N THR A 444 2.56 -4.39 3.20
CA THR A 444 3.27 -3.86 2.03
C THR A 444 2.53 -4.34 0.79
N SER A 445 2.09 -3.42 -0.09
CA SER A 445 1.61 -3.83 -1.40
C SER A 445 2.68 -4.69 -2.07
N PRO A 446 2.34 -5.83 -2.68
CA PRO A 446 3.30 -6.68 -3.37
C PRO A 446 4.18 -5.91 -4.36
N TRP A 447 3.61 -4.96 -5.08
CA TRP A 447 4.31 -4.10 -6.03
C TRP A 447 5.30 -3.16 -5.37
N VAL A 448 4.97 -2.61 -4.19
CA VAL A 448 5.86 -1.73 -3.43
C VAL A 448 7.08 -2.49 -2.93
N GLY A 449 6.90 -3.71 -2.45
CA GLY A 449 8.00 -4.58 -2.05
C GLY A 449 8.93 -4.91 -3.22
N ALA A 450 8.35 -5.34 -4.35
CA ALA A 450 9.09 -5.64 -5.57
C ALA A 450 9.85 -4.42 -6.12
N ALA A 451 9.20 -3.25 -6.15
CA ALA A 451 9.83 -1.99 -6.61
C ALA A 451 10.98 -1.57 -5.69
N ALA A 452 10.86 -1.78 -4.38
CA ALA A 452 11.94 -1.52 -3.45
C ALA A 452 13.18 -2.37 -3.75
N VAL A 453 12.98 -3.65 -4.11
CA VAL A 453 14.06 -4.54 -4.54
C VAL A 453 14.73 -4.02 -5.81
N VAL A 454 13.97 -3.81 -6.87
CA VAL A 454 14.52 -3.52 -8.20
C VAL A 454 15.11 -2.11 -8.32
N SER A 455 14.75 -1.18 -7.44
CA SER A 455 15.24 0.20 -7.43
C SER A 455 16.24 0.50 -6.30
N TYR A 456 16.65 -0.51 -5.53
CA TYR A 456 17.53 -0.33 -4.37
C TYR A 456 18.89 0.29 -4.75
N SER A 457 19.53 -0.23 -5.77
CA SER A 457 20.89 0.18 -6.19
C SER A 457 20.96 1.64 -6.65
N GLY A 458 19.92 2.15 -7.29
CA GLY A 458 19.83 3.54 -7.76
C GLY A 458 19.46 4.57 -6.69
N GLY A 459 19.18 4.13 -5.45
CA GLY A 459 18.78 5.03 -4.35
C GLY A 459 19.96 5.77 -3.71
N SER A 460 19.71 7.00 -3.23
CA SER A 460 20.57 7.71 -2.30
C SER A 460 20.68 6.96 -0.95
N LEU A 461 21.60 7.34 -0.09
CA LEU A 461 21.79 6.71 1.23
C LEU A 461 20.50 6.70 2.06
N THR A 462 19.78 7.81 2.07
CA THR A 462 18.50 7.95 2.79
C THR A 462 17.44 7.05 2.18
N GLU A 463 17.29 7.07 0.85
CA GLU A 463 16.34 6.21 0.14
C GLU A 463 16.65 4.73 0.36
N ARG A 464 17.93 4.31 0.27
CA ARG A 464 18.32 2.92 0.51
C ARG A 464 17.99 2.44 1.93
N ARG A 465 18.08 3.31 2.94
CA ARG A 465 17.66 2.96 4.30
C ARG A 465 16.17 2.63 4.35
N THR A 466 15.35 3.48 3.75
CA THR A 466 13.90 3.28 3.63
C THR A 466 13.58 2.01 2.83
N LEU A 467 14.18 1.87 1.66
CA LEU A 467 13.97 0.69 0.79
C LEU A 467 14.38 -0.62 1.50
N ARG A 468 15.50 -0.61 2.24
CA ARG A 468 15.94 -1.76 3.04
C ARG A 468 14.89 -2.19 4.06
N GLN A 469 14.26 -1.22 4.75
CA GLN A 469 13.20 -1.53 5.70
C GLN A 469 11.98 -2.13 5.00
N ILE A 470 11.58 -1.58 3.86
CA ILE A 470 10.49 -2.12 3.04
C ILE A 470 10.80 -3.57 2.62
N ILE A 471 11.99 -3.81 2.09
CA ILE A 471 12.41 -5.15 1.64
C ILE A 471 12.40 -6.15 2.81
N ARG A 472 12.93 -5.77 3.97
CA ARG A 472 12.92 -6.62 5.16
C ARG A 472 11.51 -6.97 5.60
N ASN A 473 10.61 -5.98 5.67
CA ASN A 473 9.22 -6.20 6.03
C ASN A 473 8.52 -7.11 5.00
N TRP A 474 8.75 -6.85 3.70
CA TRP A 474 8.14 -7.62 2.63
C TRP A 474 8.59 -9.09 2.62
N ILE A 475 9.88 -9.36 2.86
CA ILE A 475 10.42 -10.72 2.96
C ILE A 475 9.91 -11.43 4.24
N ALA A 476 9.74 -10.69 5.33
CA ALA A 476 9.28 -11.22 6.60
C ALA A 476 7.78 -11.58 6.64
N ILE A 477 6.99 -11.15 5.65
CA ILE A 477 5.56 -11.50 5.58
C ILE A 477 5.42 -13.01 5.41
N ASP A 478 4.75 -13.64 6.37
CA ASP A 478 4.33 -15.04 6.23
C ASP A 478 3.13 -15.13 5.27
N ILE A 479 3.43 -15.44 4.00
CA ILE A 479 2.40 -15.61 2.96
C ILE A 479 1.58 -16.88 3.16
N GLY A 480 2.00 -17.79 4.03
CA GLY A 480 1.24 -18.98 4.44
C GLY A 480 0.14 -18.66 5.46
N ASP A 481 0.21 -17.51 6.15
CA ASP A 481 -0.80 -17.12 7.14
C ASP A 481 -2.08 -16.62 6.44
N GLU A 482 -3.10 -17.47 6.43
CA GLU A 482 -4.42 -17.17 5.82
C GLU A 482 -5.11 -15.95 6.44
N ARG A 483 -4.75 -15.56 7.67
CA ARG A 483 -5.31 -14.37 8.35
C ARG A 483 -4.75 -13.08 7.75
N LEU A 484 -3.53 -13.11 7.23
CA LEU A 484 -2.86 -11.97 6.61
C LEU A 484 -3.24 -11.83 5.13
N LEU A 485 -3.43 -12.94 4.43
CA LEU A 485 -3.70 -12.98 2.99
C LEU A 485 -5.02 -13.71 2.72
N ARG A 486 -6.14 -13.06 3.04
CA ARG A 486 -7.49 -13.62 2.85
C ARG A 486 -7.88 -13.80 1.37
N GLN A 487 -7.14 -13.21 0.45
CA GLN A 487 -7.46 -13.22 -0.97
C GLN A 487 -6.34 -13.92 -1.76
N ASP A 488 -6.67 -15.03 -2.39
CA ASP A 488 -5.72 -15.86 -3.15
C ASP A 488 -5.00 -15.09 -4.25
N TRP A 489 -5.62 -14.05 -4.83
CA TRP A 489 -4.98 -13.23 -5.85
C TRP A 489 -3.82 -12.37 -5.27
N ILE A 490 -3.92 -11.86 -4.02
CA ILE A 490 -2.83 -11.12 -3.36
C ILE A 490 -1.66 -12.08 -3.08
N THR A 491 -1.98 -13.30 -2.64
CA THR A 491 -0.99 -14.35 -2.42
C THR A 491 -0.28 -14.69 -3.72
N GLY A 492 -1.03 -14.92 -4.81
CA GLY A 492 -0.47 -15.20 -6.13
C GLY A 492 0.42 -14.07 -6.63
N GLU A 493 -0.03 -12.82 -6.54
CA GLU A 493 0.75 -11.66 -6.95
C GLU A 493 2.04 -11.50 -6.14
N THR A 494 1.97 -11.70 -4.82
CA THR A 494 3.16 -11.65 -3.93
C THR A 494 4.17 -12.74 -4.31
N LEU A 495 3.72 -13.98 -4.48
CA LEU A 495 4.58 -15.09 -4.91
C LEU A 495 5.26 -14.81 -6.25
N PHE A 496 4.48 -14.37 -7.24
CA PHE A 496 4.99 -14.03 -8.56
C PHE A 496 6.05 -12.93 -8.49
N LEU A 497 5.75 -11.83 -7.81
CA LEU A 497 6.67 -10.69 -7.69
C LEU A 497 7.93 -11.05 -6.91
N ARG A 498 7.83 -11.83 -5.83
CA ARG A 498 9.00 -12.35 -5.12
C ARG A 498 9.85 -13.24 -6.01
N ARG A 499 9.22 -14.10 -6.78
CA ARG A 499 9.92 -14.98 -7.72
C ARG A 499 10.77 -14.22 -8.73
N ILE A 500 10.23 -13.15 -9.33
CA ILE A 500 10.94 -12.40 -10.39
C ILE A 500 11.91 -11.35 -9.84
N THR A 501 11.76 -10.90 -8.60
CA THR A 501 12.59 -9.80 -8.06
C THR A 501 13.60 -10.23 -7.00
N LEU A 502 13.29 -11.18 -6.12
CA LEU A 502 14.23 -11.61 -5.07
C LEU A 502 15.57 -12.14 -5.59
N PRO A 503 15.66 -12.86 -6.74
CA PRO A 503 16.96 -13.23 -7.31
C PRO A 503 17.88 -12.03 -7.57
N MET A 504 17.31 -10.87 -7.91
CA MET A 504 18.07 -9.65 -8.17
C MET A 504 18.79 -9.09 -6.93
N LEU A 505 18.33 -9.46 -5.71
CA LEU A 505 19.05 -9.10 -4.47
C LEU A 505 20.34 -9.88 -4.30
N LEU A 506 20.38 -11.12 -4.77
CA LEU A 506 21.56 -11.98 -4.66
C LEU A 506 22.65 -11.56 -5.64
N GLU A 507 22.26 -10.97 -6.79
CA GLU A 507 23.20 -10.44 -7.79
C GLU A 507 23.84 -9.11 -7.36
N GLN A 508 23.23 -8.37 -6.44
CA GLN A 508 23.72 -7.06 -5.98
C GLN A 508 24.75 -7.15 -4.85
N GLY A 509 25.03 -8.33 -4.33
CA GLY A 509 25.95 -8.60 -3.22
C GLY A 509 27.26 -9.30 -3.62
N GLY A 510 27.50 -9.47 -4.93
CA GLY A 510 28.70 -10.07 -5.51
C GLY A 510 29.75 -9.04 -5.91
#